data_56c7dda0a62ffc5412068b1e8836f050
#
_entry.id   56c7dda0a62ffc5412068b1e8836f050
#
_cell.length_a   1.000
_cell.length_b   1.000
_cell.length_c   1.000
_cell.angle_alpha   90.00
_cell.angle_beta   90.00
_cell.angle_gamma   90.00
#
_symmetry.space_group_name_H-M   'P 1'
#
loop_
_entity.id
_entity.type
_entity.pdbx_description
1 polymer ?
#
loop_
_entity_poly.entity_id
_entity_poly.type
_entity_poly.pdbx_seq_one_letter_code
_entity_poly.pdbx_strand_id
1 'polypeptide(L)'
;MDQFDVDLADVGRAVEACGLFGSLHPDVLGDLLSAFDGVRLNTGEVLMREGEAAENLYVVRHGRLRATVADAQGVEVLVGEIGKSEVVGEMAVITDQDRSATVFAMRDTDLFRLPAEAFGRLIQRHPEMLRPFASVVVKRLRTAMTWPSRPALPATIVLIPAGADVCGEIAHLLSELFTQYTCTVLRSDDA
;
A
#
# COMPACT_ATOMS: atom_id res chain seq x y z
N MET A 1 17.49 6.22 -9.20
CA MET A 1 17.15 5.52 -7.94
C MET A 1 18.37 4.71 -7.50
N ASP A 2 19.03 5.12 -6.43
CA ASP A 2 20.26 4.50 -5.93
C ASP A 2 19.94 3.47 -4.83
N GLN A 3 20.75 2.39 -4.75
CA GLN A 3 20.61 1.39 -3.68
C GLN A 3 21.61 1.69 -2.56
N PHE A 4 21.22 1.35 -1.31
CA PHE A 4 22.10 1.41 -0.16
C PHE A 4 22.00 0.14 0.69
N ASP A 5 23.05 -0.17 1.42
CA ASP A 5 23.08 -1.33 2.33
C ASP A 5 22.11 -1.12 3.49
N VAL A 6 21.37 -2.16 3.84
CA VAL A 6 20.30 -2.11 4.83
C VAL A 6 20.76 -2.75 6.14
N ASP A 7 20.67 -2.00 7.23
CA ASP A 7 20.77 -2.58 8.57
C ASP A 7 19.43 -3.18 8.99
N LEU A 8 19.39 -4.48 9.27
CA LEU A 8 18.19 -5.20 9.68
C LEU A 8 17.52 -4.59 10.92
N ALA A 9 18.31 -4.02 11.85
CA ALA A 9 17.76 -3.35 13.02
C ALA A 9 17.04 -2.04 12.64
N ASP A 10 17.49 -1.36 11.60
CA ASP A 10 16.84 -0.13 11.09
C ASP A 10 15.53 -0.47 10.35
N VAL A 11 15.54 -1.54 9.53
CA VAL A 11 14.32 -2.06 8.92
C VAL A 11 13.32 -2.45 10.00
N GLY A 12 13.75 -3.19 11.01
CA GLY A 12 12.89 -3.62 12.13
C GLY A 12 12.19 -2.44 12.79
N ARG A 13 12.93 -1.38 13.12
CA ARG A 13 12.37 -0.15 13.70
C ARG A 13 11.34 0.53 12.79
N ALA A 14 11.60 0.58 11.49
CA ALA A 14 10.69 1.21 10.54
C ALA A 14 9.42 0.37 10.34
N VAL A 15 9.57 -0.94 10.27
CA VAL A 15 8.49 -1.92 10.13
C VAL A 15 7.58 -1.93 11.36
N GLU A 16 8.14 -1.91 12.57
CA GLU A 16 7.37 -1.77 13.82
C GLU A 16 6.61 -0.43 13.88
N ALA A 17 7.29 0.65 13.53
CA ALA A 17 6.71 2.00 13.58
C ALA A 17 5.59 2.22 12.56
N CYS A 18 5.57 1.49 11.44
CA CYS A 18 4.48 1.58 10.47
C CYS A 18 3.18 0.89 10.92
N GLY A 19 3.23 0.10 11.98
CA GLY A 19 2.07 -0.56 12.60
C GLY A 19 1.44 -1.69 11.78
N LEU A 20 1.94 -1.94 10.56
CA LEU A 20 1.40 -2.99 9.68
C LEU A 20 1.92 -4.39 10.04
N PHE A 21 3.11 -4.44 10.59
CA PHE A 21 3.84 -5.67 10.89
C PHE A 21 3.99 -5.91 12.40
N GLY A 22 3.46 -5.02 13.25
CA GLY A 22 3.71 -4.99 14.69
C GLY A 22 3.11 -6.15 15.50
N SER A 23 2.36 -7.05 14.85
CA SER A 23 1.79 -8.26 15.50
C SER A 23 2.41 -9.57 14.99
N LEU A 24 3.54 -9.48 14.25
CA LEU A 24 4.19 -10.67 13.71
C LEU A 24 4.96 -11.43 14.79
N HIS A 25 4.90 -12.77 14.69
CA HIS A 25 5.76 -13.63 15.49
C HIS A 25 7.24 -13.36 15.11
N PRO A 26 8.20 -13.39 16.05
CA PRO A 26 9.62 -13.11 15.80
C PRO A 26 10.23 -13.88 14.61
N ASP A 27 9.84 -15.15 14.41
CA ASP A 27 10.34 -15.98 13.33
C ASP A 27 9.93 -15.45 11.94
N VAL A 28 8.71 -14.94 11.85
CA VAL A 28 8.17 -14.32 10.63
C VAL A 28 8.83 -12.98 10.34
N LEU A 29 9.11 -12.24 11.39
CA LEU A 29 9.77 -10.94 11.29
C LEU A 29 11.19 -11.10 10.70
N GLY A 30 11.94 -12.13 11.07
CA GLY A 30 13.27 -12.41 10.54
C GLY A 30 13.27 -12.63 9.02
N ASP A 31 12.38 -13.47 8.52
CA ASP A 31 12.22 -13.73 7.08
C ASP A 31 11.80 -12.46 6.32
N LEU A 32 10.88 -11.69 6.91
CA LEU A 32 10.42 -10.43 6.34
C LEU A 32 11.56 -9.41 6.24
N LEU A 33 12.30 -9.19 7.33
CA LEU A 33 13.36 -8.19 7.39
C LEU A 33 14.47 -8.45 6.38
N SER A 34 14.80 -9.73 6.14
CA SER A 34 15.81 -10.14 5.16
C SER A 34 15.41 -9.92 3.70
N ALA A 35 14.10 -9.72 3.43
CA ALA A 35 13.59 -9.48 2.09
C ALA A 35 13.57 -7.99 1.69
N PHE A 36 13.92 -7.08 2.60
CA PHE A 36 13.98 -5.66 2.31
C PHE A 36 15.32 -5.22 1.71
N ASP A 37 15.25 -4.36 0.70
CA ASP A 37 16.38 -3.63 0.14
C ASP A 37 16.26 -2.13 0.46
N GLY A 38 17.41 -1.42 0.48
CA GLY A 38 17.46 0.03 0.63
C GLY A 38 17.45 0.76 -0.72
N VAL A 39 16.58 1.76 -0.86
CA VAL A 39 16.43 2.57 -2.06
C VAL A 39 16.42 4.05 -1.70
N ARG A 40 17.21 4.86 -2.43
CA ARG A 40 17.25 6.32 -2.29
C ARG A 40 16.69 7.00 -3.52
N LEU A 41 15.86 8.01 -3.26
CA LEU A 41 15.36 8.96 -4.25
C LEU A 41 15.88 10.35 -3.94
N ASN A 42 16.32 11.04 -4.95
CA ASN A 42 16.58 12.48 -4.87
C ASN A 42 15.27 13.27 -4.99
N THR A 43 15.29 14.49 -4.53
CA THR A 43 14.15 15.43 -4.67
C THR A 43 13.62 15.48 -6.09
N GLY A 44 12.33 15.27 -6.30
CA GLY A 44 11.66 15.27 -7.59
C GLY A 44 11.70 13.95 -8.35
N GLU A 45 12.48 12.95 -7.91
CA GLU A 45 12.49 11.63 -8.56
C GLU A 45 11.17 10.90 -8.36
N VAL A 46 10.70 10.25 -9.44
CA VAL A 46 9.47 9.43 -9.43
C VAL A 46 9.80 8.04 -8.93
N LEU A 47 9.04 7.59 -7.92
CA LEU A 47 9.12 6.25 -7.36
C LEU A 47 8.32 5.25 -8.19
N MET A 48 7.11 5.62 -8.61
CA MET A 48 6.18 4.82 -9.41
C MET A 48 5.20 5.72 -10.14
N ARG A 49 4.68 5.27 -11.27
CA ARG A 49 3.68 6.01 -12.06
C ARG A 49 2.33 5.31 -12.01
N GLU A 50 1.26 6.09 -12.05
CA GLU A 50 -0.10 5.60 -12.23
C GLU A 50 -0.18 4.70 -13.48
N GLY A 51 -0.84 3.53 -13.35
CA GLY A 51 -0.98 2.52 -14.41
C GLY A 51 0.23 1.60 -14.61
N GLU A 52 1.34 1.77 -13.88
CA GLU A 52 2.46 0.81 -13.92
C GLU A 52 2.15 -0.46 -13.11
N ALA A 53 2.74 -1.59 -13.51
CA ALA A 53 2.64 -2.85 -12.78
C ALA A 53 3.22 -2.74 -11.35
N ALA A 54 2.61 -3.45 -10.41
CA ALA A 54 2.96 -3.38 -8.99
C ALA A 54 3.96 -4.47 -8.58
N GLU A 55 5.25 -4.25 -8.81
CA GLU A 55 6.30 -5.21 -8.48
C GLU A 55 6.81 -5.13 -7.02
N ASN A 56 6.61 -4.00 -6.34
CA ASN A 56 7.17 -3.76 -5.02
C ASN A 56 6.22 -2.92 -4.16
N LEU A 57 6.36 -3.02 -2.84
CA LEU A 57 5.87 -2.02 -1.89
C LEU A 57 7.05 -1.42 -1.12
N TYR A 58 6.84 -0.27 -0.50
CA TYR A 58 7.91 0.47 0.15
C TYR A 58 7.48 0.98 1.53
N VAL A 59 8.46 1.05 2.46
CA VAL A 59 8.31 1.72 3.76
C VAL A 59 9.22 2.94 3.78
N VAL A 60 8.70 4.10 4.11
CA VAL A 60 9.49 5.33 4.18
C VAL A 60 10.35 5.32 5.45
N ARG A 61 11.67 5.23 5.27
CA ARG A 61 12.67 5.34 6.34
C ARG A 61 12.86 6.79 6.77
N HIS A 62 13.08 7.65 5.77
CA HIS A 62 13.33 9.09 5.93
C HIS A 62 12.84 9.83 4.70
N GLY A 63 12.42 11.08 4.85
CA GLY A 63 12.00 11.90 3.72
C GLY A 63 10.50 12.12 3.67
N ARG A 64 9.97 12.41 2.47
CA ARG A 64 8.55 12.60 2.20
C ARG A 64 8.24 12.40 0.74
N LEU A 65 7.18 11.68 0.47
CA LEU A 65 6.64 11.45 -0.86
C LEU A 65 5.32 12.19 -1.05
N ARG A 66 4.96 12.42 -2.31
CA ARG A 66 3.66 12.97 -2.71
C ARG A 66 3.04 12.04 -3.74
N ALA A 67 1.75 11.77 -3.60
CA ALA A 67 0.97 10.97 -4.54
C ALA A 67 0.01 11.88 -5.30
N THR A 68 0.00 11.75 -6.63
CA THR A 68 -0.90 12.46 -7.55
C THR A 68 -1.62 11.46 -8.46
N VAL A 69 -2.81 11.81 -8.94
CA VAL A 69 -3.53 11.11 -10.00
C VAL A 69 -3.87 12.09 -11.10
N ALA A 70 -3.93 11.62 -12.34
CA ALA A 70 -4.39 12.44 -13.45
C ALA A 70 -5.94 12.53 -13.43
N ASP A 71 -6.49 13.73 -13.50
CA ASP A 71 -7.93 13.91 -13.72
C ASP A 71 -8.32 13.62 -15.18
N ALA A 72 -9.61 13.74 -15.48
CA ALA A 72 -10.14 13.50 -16.84
C ALA A 72 -9.57 14.45 -17.90
N GLN A 73 -8.95 15.56 -17.51
CA GLN A 73 -8.28 16.53 -18.34
C GLN A 73 -6.75 16.32 -18.41
N GLY A 74 -6.22 15.32 -17.69
CA GLY A 74 -4.80 15.02 -17.60
C GLY A 74 -4.04 15.92 -16.62
N VAL A 75 -4.73 16.69 -15.77
CA VAL A 75 -4.12 17.53 -14.74
C VAL A 75 -3.80 16.69 -13.51
N GLU A 76 -2.59 16.79 -13.00
CA GLU A 76 -2.18 16.11 -11.77
C GLU A 76 -2.88 16.69 -10.54
N VAL A 77 -3.65 15.87 -9.86
CA VAL A 77 -4.35 16.21 -8.62
C VAL A 77 -3.70 15.50 -7.44
N LEU A 78 -3.36 16.26 -6.41
CA LEU A 78 -2.80 15.72 -5.17
C LEU A 78 -3.83 14.84 -4.47
N VAL A 79 -3.44 13.59 -4.17
CA VAL A 79 -4.28 12.63 -3.43
C VAL A 79 -3.73 12.30 -2.04
N GLY A 80 -2.47 12.63 -1.77
CA GLY A 80 -1.90 12.46 -0.44
C GLY A 80 -0.40 12.71 -0.36
N GLU A 81 0.07 12.81 0.86
CA GLU A 81 1.50 12.83 1.19
C GLU A 81 1.81 11.64 2.10
N ILE A 82 3.01 11.07 1.94
CA ILE A 82 3.47 9.89 2.66
C ILE A 82 4.77 10.26 3.36
N GLY A 83 4.79 10.08 4.67
CA GLY A 83 5.92 10.43 5.54
C GLY A 83 6.64 9.22 6.12
N LYS A 84 7.57 9.51 7.05
CA LYS A 84 8.34 8.50 7.77
C LYS A 84 7.43 7.44 8.41
N SER A 85 7.84 6.17 8.31
CA SER A 85 7.14 4.98 8.82
C SER A 85 5.76 4.75 8.19
N GLU A 86 5.49 5.34 7.04
CA GLU A 86 4.31 5.02 6.24
C GLU A 86 4.69 4.10 5.07
N VAL A 87 3.72 3.27 4.66
CA VAL A 87 3.87 2.35 3.52
C VAL A 87 3.31 3.01 2.27
N VAL A 88 3.88 2.70 1.12
CA VAL A 88 3.40 3.15 -0.19
C VAL A 88 3.51 2.03 -1.23
N GLY A 89 2.52 1.99 -2.14
CA GLY A 89 2.43 0.98 -3.20
C GLY A 89 1.78 -0.33 -2.75
N GLU A 90 1.35 -0.42 -1.50
CA GLU A 90 0.70 -1.60 -0.92
C GLU A 90 -0.66 -1.91 -1.57
N MET A 91 -1.41 -0.88 -1.97
CA MET A 91 -2.75 -1.06 -2.54
C MET A 91 -2.70 -1.96 -3.78
N ALA A 92 -1.85 -1.63 -4.73
CA ALA A 92 -1.69 -2.35 -5.97
C ALA A 92 -1.18 -3.79 -5.75
N VAL A 93 -0.26 -3.99 -4.79
CA VAL A 93 0.26 -5.32 -4.44
C VAL A 93 -0.80 -6.21 -3.77
N ILE A 94 -1.67 -5.63 -2.94
CA ILE A 94 -2.73 -6.37 -2.24
C ILE A 94 -3.87 -6.74 -3.20
N THR A 95 -4.20 -5.86 -4.15
CA THR A 95 -5.32 -6.04 -5.08
C THR A 95 -4.90 -6.70 -6.40
N ASP A 96 -3.61 -6.98 -6.58
CA ASP A 96 -3.03 -7.48 -7.85
C ASP A 96 -3.43 -6.59 -9.06
N GLN A 97 -3.35 -5.28 -8.84
CA GLN A 97 -3.71 -4.28 -9.85
C GLN A 97 -2.54 -3.33 -10.11
N ASP A 98 -2.68 -2.53 -11.18
CA ASP A 98 -1.72 -1.49 -11.51
C ASP A 98 -1.70 -0.37 -10.45
N ARG A 99 -0.63 0.42 -10.44
CA ARG A 99 -0.45 1.55 -9.54
C ARG A 99 -1.60 2.54 -9.65
N SER A 100 -2.23 2.85 -8.54
CA SER A 100 -3.38 3.76 -8.46
C SER A 100 -3.00 5.24 -8.47
N ALA A 101 -1.73 5.58 -8.42
CA ALA A 101 -1.23 6.96 -8.38
C ALA A 101 0.23 7.04 -8.81
N THR A 102 0.63 8.20 -9.33
CA THR A 102 2.03 8.58 -9.48
C THR A 102 2.57 9.08 -8.15
N VAL A 103 3.74 8.56 -7.73
CA VAL A 103 4.38 8.93 -6.47
C VAL A 103 5.79 9.43 -6.73
N PHE A 104 6.15 10.58 -6.16
CA PHE A 104 7.48 11.19 -6.30
C PHE A 104 7.99 11.77 -4.98
N ALA A 105 9.31 11.94 -4.90
CA ALA A 105 9.98 12.47 -3.73
C ALA A 105 9.85 13.99 -3.63
N MET A 106 9.29 14.51 -2.55
CA MET A 106 9.25 15.95 -2.25
C MET A 106 10.60 16.50 -1.77
N ARG A 107 11.44 15.63 -1.26
CA ARG A 107 12.82 15.87 -0.80
C ARG A 107 13.55 14.54 -0.84
N ASP A 108 14.86 14.57 -0.66
CA ASP A 108 15.65 13.34 -0.61
C ASP A 108 15.04 12.35 0.36
N THR A 109 14.76 11.15 -0.14
CA THR A 109 13.94 10.15 0.56
C THR A 109 14.61 8.79 0.51
N ASP A 110 14.82 8.19 1.68
CA ASP A 110 15.28 6.82 1.85
C ASP A 110 14.07 5.91 2.11
N LEU A 111 14.01 4.80 1.38
CA LEU A 111 12.94 3.82 1.42
C LEU A 111 13.50 2.42 1.69
N PHE A 112 12.74 1.59 2.37
CA PHE A 112 12.91 0.15 2.36
C PHE A 112 11.93 -0.44 1.35
N ARG A 113 12.45 -1.17 0.35
CA ARG A 113 11.69 -1.82 -0.72
C ARG A 113 11.46 -3.29 -0.36
N LEU A 114 10.23 -3.76 -0.46
CA LEU A 114 9.84 -5.15 -0.33
C LEU A 114 9.23 -5.64 -1.66
N PRO A 115 9.80 -6.67 -2.30
CA PRO A 115 9.21 -7.26 -3.50
C PRO A 115 7.81 -7.82 -3.25
N ALA A 116 6.88 -7.62 -4.20
CA ALA A 116 5.50 -8.11 -4.13
C ALA A 116 5.43 -9.63 -3.93
N GLU A 117 6.32 -10.39 -4.59
CA GLU A 117 6.41 -11.85 -4.40
C GLU A 117 6.78 -12.24 -2.96
N ALA A 118 7.73 -11.53 -2.34
CA ALA A 118 8.13 -11.80 -0.95
C ALA A 118 6.97 -11.49 0.01
N PHE A 119 6.28 -10.38 -0.21
CA PHE A 119 5.07 -10.02 0.52
C PHE A 119 3.96 -11.06 0.33
N GLY A 120 3.69 -11.50 -0.91
CA GLY A 120 2.69 -12.52 -1.23
C GLY A 120 2.96 -13.86 -0.53
N ARG A 121 4.22 -14.34 -0.52
CA ARG A 121 4.62 -15.54 0.23
C ARG A 121 4.36 -15.40 1.73
N LEU A 122 4.60 -14.20 2.26
CA LEU A 122 4.39 -13.91 3.67
C LEU A 122 2.88 -13.96 4.03
N ILE A 123 2.04 -13.31 3.24
CA ILE A 123 0.57 -13.31 3.41
C ILE A 123 0.00 -14.73 3.31
N GLN A 124 0.49 -15.56 2.38
CA GLN A 124 0.04 -16.95 2.26
C GLN A 124 0.35 -17.78 3.52
N ARG A 125 1.48 -17.51 4.19
CA ARG A 125 1.86 -18.20 5.43
C ARG A 125 1.20 -17.61 6.67
N HIS A 126 0.89 -16.31 6.64
CA HIS A 126 0.41 -15.49 7.76
C HIS A 126 -0.78 -14.61 7.33
N PRO A 127 -1.96 -15.22 7.06
CA PRO A 127 -3.14 -14.47 6.60
C PRO A 127 -3.60 -13.38 7.56
N GLU A 128 -3.31 -13.52 8.86
CA GLU A 128 -3.60 -12.53 9.90
C GLU A 128 -2.98 -11.15 9.63
N MET A 129 -1.93 -11.09 8.80
CA MET A 129 -1.29 -9.84 8.39
C MET A 129 -2.18 -8.98 7.48
N LEU A 130 -3.15 -9.55 6.79
CA LEU A 130 -4.04 -8.79 5.90
C LEU A 130 -4.86 -7.75 6.65
N ARG A 131 -5.22 -8.00 7.90
CA ARG A 131 -6.07 -7.11 8.69
C ARG A 131 -5.46 -5.72 8.94
N PRO A 132 -4.19 -5.58 9.40
CA PRO A 132 -3.52 -4.29 9.49
C PRO A 132 -3.43 -3.56 8.14
N PHE A 133 -3.12 -4.28 7.06
CA PHE A 133 -3.05 -3.69 5.71
C PHE A 133 -4.41 -3.18 5.24
N ALA A 134 -5.49 -3.93 5.44
CA ALA A 134 -6.84 -3.48 5.12
C ALA A 134 -7.19 -2.17 5.84
N SER A 135 -6.79 -2.03 7.11
CA SER A 135 -6.99 -0.80 7.89
C SER A 135 -6.28 0.41 7.29
N VAL A 136 -5.07 0.25 6.74
CA VAL A 136 -4.33 1.33 6.07
C VAL A 136 -5.01 1.73 4.76
N VAL A 137 -5.41 0.75 3.94
CA VAL A 137 -6.14 0.99 2.69
C VAL A 137 -7.43 1.75 2.95
N VAL A 138 -8.22 1.32 3.94
CA VAL A 138 -9.47 1.99 4.35
C VAL A 138 -9.20 3.43 4.82
N LYS A 139 -8.17 3.64 5.65
CA LYS A 139 -7.79 4.99 6.10
C LYS A 139 -7.44 5.90 4.93
N ARG A 140 -6.68 5.41 3.95
CA ARG A 140 -6.31 6.17 2.75
C ARG A 140 -7.51 6.49 1.86
N LEU A 141 -8.40 5.52 1.66
CA LEU A 141 -9.65 5.75 0.94
C LEU A 141 -10.48 6.85 1.61
N ARG A 142 -10.63 6.83 2.94
CA ARG A 142 -11.32 7.89 3.69
C ARG A 142 -10.68 9.26 3.48
N THR A 143 -9.36 9.35 3.63
CA THR A 143 -8.63 10.62 3.42
C THR A 143 -8.83 11.11 2.00
N ALA A 144 -8.70 10.23 1.04
CA ALA A 144 -8.94 10.56 -0.36
C ALA A 144 -10.39 11.02 -0.62
N MET A 145 -11.40 10.53 0.08
CA MET A 145 -12.82 10.97 -0.05
C MET A 145 -13.11 12.34 0.56
N THR A 146 -12.33 12.79 1.53
CA THR A 146 -12.53 14.08 2.21
C THR A 146 -11.75 15.25 1.60
N TRP A 147 -10.94 15.00 0.55
CA TRP A 147 -10.13 16.02 -0.10
C TRP A 147 -10.97 16.92 -1.01
N PRO A 148 -10.91 18.26 -0.88
CA PRO A 148 -11.86 19.17 -1.53
C PRO A 148 -11.72 19.36 -3.06
N SER A 149 -10.76 18.70 -3.72
CA SER A 149 -10.47 18.90 -5.15
C SER A 149 -10.47 17.58 -5.93
N ARG A 150 -11.54 16.77 -5.82
CA ARG A 150 -11.52 15.42 -6.38
C ARG A 150 -12.05 15.28 -7.80
N PRO A 151 -11.31 14.54 -8.69
CA PRO A 151 -11.95 13.78 -9.76
C PRO A 151 -12.79 12.64 -9.14
N ALA A 152 -13.87 12.28 -9.81
CA ALA A 152 -14.76 11.21 -9.35
C ALA A 152 -13.95 9.93 -9.11
N LEU A 153 -14.07 9.36 -7.89
CA LEU A 153 -13.53 8.03 -7.61
C LEU A 153 -14.17 7.00 -8.55
N PRO A 154 -13.46 5.91 -8.87
CA PRO A 154 -14.09 4.79 -9.55
C PRO A 154 -15.30 4.34 -8.72
N ALA A 155 -16.45 4.18 -9.39
CA ALA A 155 -17.71 3.80 -8.76
C ALA A 155 -17.68 2.37 -8.20
N THR A 156 -16.60 1.61 -8.44
CA THR A 156 -16.53 0.19 -8.11
C THR A 156 -15.14 -0.15 -7.61
N ILE A 157 -15.04 -0.73 -6.42
CA ILE A 157 -13.82 -1.38 -5.90
C ILE A 157 -14.12 -2.88 -5.92
N VAL A 158 -13.36 -3.62 -6.72
CA VAL A 158 -13.46 -5.08 -6.77
C VAL A 158 -12.36 -5.65 -5.90
N LEU A 159 -12.73 -6.40 -4.85
CA LEU A 159 -11.81 -7.18 -4.03
C LEU A 159 -11.90 -8.63 -4.49
N ILE A 160 -10.82 -9.15 -5.04
CA ILE A 160 -10.72 -10.55 -5.45
C ILE A 160 -10.01 -11.31 -4.33
N PRO A 161 -10.65 -12.30 -3.67
CA PRO A 161 -10.03 -13.03 -2.58
C PRO A 161 -8.99 -14.03 -3.06
N ALA A 162 -7.85 -14.03 -2.40
CA ALA A 162 -6.86 -15.11 -2.49
C ALA A 162 -7.14 -16.27 -1.49
N GLY A 163 -8.34 -16.29 -0.83
CA GLY A 163 -8.73 -17.32 0.14
C GLY A 163 -10.06 -17.02 0.82
N ALA A 164 -10.77 -18.06 1.22
CA ALA A 164 -12.22 -18.04 1.50
C ALA A 164 -12.71 -17.18 2.68
N ASP A 165 -11.90 -16.85 3.70
CA ASP A 165 -12.41 -16.23 4.93
C ASP A 165 -12.15 -14.71 5.06
N VAL A 166 -11.16 -14.18 4.39
CA VAL A 166 -10.73 -12.78 4.57
C VAL A 166 -11.69 -11.80 3.89
N CYS A 167 -12.37 -12.21 2.83
CA CYS A 167 -13.27 -11.32 2.09
C CYS A 167 -14.54 -10.95 2.85
N GLY A 168 -15.07 -11.83 3.67
CA GLY A 168 -16.26 -11.54 4.48
C GLY A 168 -16.00 -10.43 5.48
N GLU A 169 -14.86 -10.45 6.17
CA GLU A 169 -14.50 -9.42 7.15
C GLU A 169 -14.18 -8.06 6.49
N ILE A 170 -13.45 -8.07 5.37
CA ILE A 170 -13.14 -6.84 4.63
C ILE A 170 -14.41 -6.23 4.03
N ALA A 171 -15.29 -7.04 3.45
CA ALA A 171 -16.58 -6.58 2.92
C ALA A 171 -17.49 -6.01 4.02
N HIS A 172 -17.49 -6.62 5.20
CA HIS A 172 -18.23 -6.12 6.35
C HIS A 172 -17.70 -4.77 6.83
N LEU A 173 -16.37 -4.64 6.98
CA LEU A 173 -15.72 -3.38 7.35
C LEU A 173 -15.99 -2.27 6.31
N LEU A 174 -15.96 -2.61 5.03
CA LEU A 174 -16.28 -1.66 3.96
C LEU A 174 -17.75 -1.27 3.95
N SER A 175 -18.69 -2.20 4.22
CA SER A 175 -20.12 -1.89 4.30
C SER A 175 -20.48 -1.00 5.49
N GLU A 176 -19.83 -1.18 6.64
CA GLU A 176 -20.01 -0.28 7.80
C GLU A 176 -19.44 1.11 7.55
N LEU A 177 -18.34 1.20 6.76
CA LEU A 177 -17.66 2.45 6.46
C LEU A 177 -18.32 3.26 5.35
N PHE A 178 -19.04 2.60 4.45
CA PHE A 178 -19.63 3.18 3.26
C PHE A 178 -21.14 2.96 3.20
N THR A 179 -21.87 3.37 4.23
CA THR A 179 -23.32 3.23 4.33
C THR A 179 -24.13 3.83 3.15
N GLN A 180 -23.47 4.67 2.34
CA GLN A 180 -24.08 5.27 1.14
C GLN A 180 -23.71 4.55 -0.18
N TYR A 181 -22.96 3.44 -0.11
CA TYR A 181 -22.56 2.65 -1.29
C TYR A 181 -22.98 1.19 -1.12
N THR A 182 -23.37 0.57 -2.23
CA THR A 182 -23.68 -0.86 -2.24
C THR A 182 -22.41 -1.65 -2.42
N CYS A 183 -22.01 -2.45 -1.43
CA CYS A 183 -20.91 -3.38 -1.55
C CYS A 183 -21.43 -4.74 -2.05
N THR A 184 -20.95 -5.20 -3.20
CA THR A 184 -21.25 -6.53 -3.74
C THR A 184 -19.99 -7.38 -3.68
N VAL A 185 -20.06 -8.50 -2.99
CA VAL A 185 -18.99 -9.50 -2.98
C VAL A 185 -19.30 -10.54 -4.06
N LEU A 186 -18.46 -10.60 -5.09
CA LEU A 186 -18.50 -11.65 -6.10
C LEU A 186 -17.70 -12.84 -5.58
N ARG A 187 -18.33 -14.00 -5.45
CA ARG A 187 -17.64 -15.26 -5.12
C ARG A 187 -17.25 -15.97 -6.41
N SER A 188 -16.15 -16.71 -6.38
CA SER A 188 -15.65 -17.49 -7.51
C SER A 188 -16.64 -18.55 -8.00
N ASP A 189 -17.66 -18.87 -7.23
CA ASP A 189 -18.67 -19.88 -7.53
C ASP A 189 -19.87 -19.33 -8.30
N ASP A 190 -19.89 -18.00 -8.58
CA ASP A 190 -20.97 -17.30 -9.30
C ASP A 190 -20.63 -17.03 -10.79
N ALA A 191 -19.57 -17.69 -11.34
CA ALA A 191 -19.12 -17.53 -12.72
C ALA A 191 -19.33 -18.79 -13.56
#